data_ebf6cfceed631171993250ae64cbbb0e
#
_entry.id   ebf6cfceed631171993250ae64cbbb0e
#
_cell.length_a   1.000
_cell.length_b   1.000
_cell.length_c   1.000
_cell.angle_alpha   90.00
_cell.angle_beta   90.00
_cell.angle_gamma   90.00
#
_symmetry.space_group_name_H-M   'P 1'
#
loop_
_entity.id
_entity.type
_entity.pdbx_description
1 polymer ?
#
loop_
_entity_poly.entity_id
_entity_poly.type
_entity_poly.pdbx_seq_one_letter_code
_entity_poly.pdbx_strand_id
1 'polypeptide(L)'
;MSTSVLRTLPRVLPHAVRTYATRASPLTSPVSGLCGAVGNTPLIKINSLSRETGCEVYGKAEFMTPGGSVKDRAALYIVLDAEKKGLIKPGGTIVEGTAGNTGIGLAHVCLSLIHI
;
A
#
# COMPACT_ATOMS: atom_id res chain seq x y z
N MET A 1 -8.82 40.88 41.06
CA MET A 1 -7.71 40.22 40.33
C MET A 1 -8.25 38.93 39.77
N SER A 2 -8.58 38.92 38.46
CA SER A 2 -9.14 37.75 37.77
C SER A 2 -8.10 37.27 36.77
N THR A 3 -7.54 36.10 37.05
CA THR A 3 -6.54 35.43 36.19
C THR A 3 -7.27 34.53 35.20
N SER A 4 -7.38 35.02 33.95
CA SER A 4 -7.89 34.20 32.83
C SER A 4 -6.83 33.19 32.39
N VAL A 5 -7.09 31.90 32.60
CA VAL A 5 -6.27 30.79 32.08
C VAL A 5 -6.69 30.57 30.63
N LEU A 6 -5.87 31.05 29.71
CA LEU A 6 -5.96 30.69 28.29
C LEU A 6 -5.53 29.25 28.10
N ARG A 7 -6.50 28.32 27.90
CA ARG A 7 -6.25 26.96 27.44
C ARG A 7 -5.84 27.02 25.96
N THR A 8 -4.56 26.80 25.70
CA THR A 8 -4.04 26.53 24.35
C THR A 8 -4.56 25.18 23.87
N LEU A 9 -5.44 25.19 22.87
CA LEU A 9 -5.84 24.01 22.13
C LEU A 9 -4.63 23.42 21.39
N PRO A 10 -4.45 22.09 21.35
CA PRO A 10 -3.37 21.50 20.60
C PRO A 10 -3.52 21.83 19.11
N ARG A 11 -2.47 22.39 18.51
CA ARG A 11 -2.37 22.59 17.07
C ARG A 11 -2.50 21.23 16.38
N VAL A 12 -3.61 21.02 15.69
CA VAL A 12 -3.74 19.94 14.72
C VAL A 12 -2.75 20.23 13.60
N LEU A 13 -1.67 19.46 13.54
CA LEU A 13 -0.72 19.55 12.43
C LEU A 13 -1.45 19.20 11.13
N PRO A 14 -1.26 19.97 10.05
CA PRO A 14 -1.84 19.63 8.76
C PRO A 14 -1.34 18.26 8.34
N HIS A 15 -2.27 17.40 7.92
CA HIS A 15 -1.94 16.06 7.40
C HIS A 15 -0.90 16.19 6.29
N ALA A 16 0.33 15.77 6.57
CA ALA A 16 1.34 15.66 5.53
C ALA A 16 0.81 14.69 4.47
N VAL A 17 0.66 15.18 3.24
CA VAL A 17 0.36 14.32 2.10
C VAL A 17 1.47 13.29 2.01
N ARG A 18 1.16 12.03 2.34
CA ARG A 18 2.12 10.92 2.24
C ARG A 18 2.38 10.66 0.76
N THR A 19 3.47 11.17 0.25
CA THR A 19 3.96 10.82 -1.08
C THR A 19 4.59 9.44 -1.01
N TYR A 20 3.84 8.41 -1.40
CA TYR A 20 4.40 7.09 -1.63
C TYR A 20 5.15 7.13 -2.96
N ALA A 21 6.47 7.20 -2.86
CA ALA A 21 7.32 7.23 -4.05
C ALA A 21 7.17 5.92 -4.83
N THR A 22 6.57 5.99 -6.00
CA THR A 22 6.51 4.90 -7.00
C THR A 22 7.85 4.69 -7.72
N ARG A 23 8.95 5.19 -7.16
CA ARG A 23 10.27 5.05 -7.77
C ARG A 23 10.82 3.66 -7.50
N ALA A 24 11.20 2.96 -8.57
CA ALA A 24 11.98 1.73 -8.50
C ALA A 24 13.26 1.96 -7.67
N SER A 25 13.19 1.68 -6.38
CA SER A 25 14.36 1.63 -5.53
C SER A 25 15.01 0.26 -5.71
N PRO A 26 16.35 0.17 -5.82
CA PRO A 26 17.00 -1.13 -5.73
C PRO A 26 16.53 -1.84 -4.46
N LEU A 27 16.39 -3.16 -4.49
CA LEU A 27 15.94 -3.99 -3.35
C LEU A 27 16.80 -3.81 -2.08
N THR A 28 17.87 -3.05 -2.16
CA THR A 28 18.82 -2.74 -1.09
C THR A 28 18.49 -1.47 -0.30
N SER A 29 17.53 -0.66 -0.74
CA SER A 29 17.17 0.59 -0.06
C SER A 29 15.99 0.39 0.88
N PRO A 30 16.02 0.96 2.10
CA PRO A 30 14.88 0.95 3.01
C PRO A 30 13.64 1.57 2.35
N VAL A 31 12.48 0.95 2.55
CA VAL A 31 11.19 1.45 2.09
C VAL A 31 10.35 1.95 3.26
N SER A 32 9.43 2.89 3.02
CA SER A 32 8.59 3.46 4.06
C SER A 32 7.40 2.55 4.38
N GLY A 33 7.54 1.76 5.44
CA GLY A 33 6.47 0.89 5.92
C GLY A 33 6.06 -0.22 4.95
N LEU A 34 5.01 -0.95 5.29
CA LEU A 34 4.52 -2.07 4.50
C LEU A 34 3.99 -1.64 3.12
N CYS A 35 3.31 -0.49 3.05
CA CYS A 35 2.82 0.07 1.79
C CYS A 35 3.96 0.41 0.82
N GLY A 36 5.12 0.83 1.32
CA GLY A 36 6.30 1.08 0.49
C GLY A 36 6.93 -0.17 -0.11
N ALA A 37 6.64 -1.35 0.46
CA ALA A 37 7.09 -2.63 -0.05
C ALA A 37 6.17 -3.23 -1.13
N VAL A 38 4.99 -2.65 -1.35
CA VAL A 38 4.06 -3.10 -2.38
C VAL A 38 4.55 -2.67 -3.76
N GLY A 39 4.71 -3.64 -4.64
CA GLY A 39 5.16 -3.38 -6.00
C GLY A 39 6.65 -3.63 -6.21
N ASN A 40 7.20 -3.05 -7.27
CA ASN A 40 8.59 -3.22 -7.67
C ASN A 40 9.07 -4.68 -7.73
N THR A 41 8.13 -5.60 -8.01
CA THR A 41 8.39 -7.03 -8.12
C THR A 41 9.23 -7.34 -9.35
N PRO A 42 10.12 -8.33 -9.30
CA PRO A 42 10.96 -8.70 -10.44
C PRO A 42 10.17 -9.32 -11.59
N LEU A 43 10.71 -9.16 -12.78
CA LEU A 43 10.28 -9.89 -13.96
C LEU A 43 11.21 -11.10 -14.13
N ILE A 44 10.66 -12.31 -14.04
CA ILE A 44 11.43 -13.55 -14.01
C ILE A 44 11.22 -14.32 -15.32
N LYS A 45 12.31 -14.73 -15.99
CA LYS A 45 12.23 -15.57 -17.18
C LYS A 45 11.85 -17.01 -16.78
N ILE A 46 10.81 -17.54 -17.39
CA ILE A 46 10.34 -18.92 -17.19
C ILE A 46 11.04 -19.82 -18.19
N ASN A 47 12.17 -20.38 -17.78
CA ASN A 47 13.08 -21.08 -18.66
C ASN A 47 12.47 -22.34 -19.30
N SER A 48 11.62 -23.09 -18.59
CA SER A 48 10.94 -24.27 -19.12
C SER A 48 10.02 -23.90 -20.29
N LEU A 49 9.09 -22.98 -20.07
CA LEU A 49 8.17 -22.53 -21.10
C LEU A 49 8.88 -21.84 -22.27
N SER A 50 9.92 -21.08 -21.97
CA SER A 50 10.71 -20.44 -23.03
C SER A 50 11.37 -21.44 -23.97
N ARG A 51 11.88 -22.56 -23.43
CA ARG A 51 12.45 -23.66 -24.25
C ARG A 51 11.40 -24.41 -25.05
N GLU A 52 10.25 -24.71 -24.42
CA GLU A 52 9.17 -25.47 -25.06
C GLU A 52 8.52 -24.70 -26.21
N THR A 53 8.35 -23.40 -26.04
CA THR A 53 7.64 -22.55 -27.02
C THR A 53 8.55 -21.91 -28.06
N GLY A 54 9.88 -21.93 -27.84
CA GLY A 54 10.83 -21.17 -28.66
C GLY A 54 10.70 -19.66 -28.51
N CYS A 55 9.94 -19.17 -27.53
CA CYS A 55 9.70 -17.74 -27.25
C CYS A 55 10.31 -17.36 -25.90
N GLU A 56 10.56 -16.07 -25.68
CA GLU A 56 10.91 -15.57 -24.36
C GLU A 56 9.65 -15.35 -23.53
N VAL A 57 9.43 -16.19 -22.52
CA VAL A 57 8.29 -16.11 -21.59
C VAL A 57 8.76 -15.59 -20.24
N TYR A 58 8.11 -14.53 -19.76
CA TYR A 58 8.40 -13.89 -18.47
C TYR A 58 7.18 -13.89 -17.57
N GLY A 59 7.39 -14.04 -16.27
CA GLY A 59 6.38 -13.90 -15.23
C GLY A 59 6.70 -12.73 -14.30
N LYS A 60 5.73 -11.88 -14.04
CA LYS A 60 5.83 -10.84 -13.02
C LYS A 60 5.64 -11.47 -11.65
N ALA A 61 6.65 -11.41 -10.78
CA ALA A 61 6.67 -12.12 -9.49
C ALA A 61 5.81 -11.41 -8.42
N GLU A 62 4.51 -11.31 -8.64
CA GLU A 62 3.58 -10.63 -7.73
C GLU A 62 3.39 -11.35 -6.37
N PHE A 63 3.84 -12.60 -6.25
CA PHE A 63 3.92 -13.32 -4.97
C PHE A 63 5.00 -12.76 -4.02
N MET A 64 5.86 -11.86 -4.50
CA MET A 64 6.90 -11.20 -3.70
C MET A 64 6.42 -9.90 -3.03
N THR A 65 5.16 -9.51 -3.20
CA THR A 65 4.58 -8.41 -2.41
C THR A 65 4.28 -8.86 -0.97
N PRO A 66 4.11 -7.95 0.00
CA PRO A 66 3.90 -8.28 1.41
C PRO A 66 2.77 -9.28 1.68
N GLY A 67 1.64 -9.16 0.99
CA GLY A 67 0.50 -10.07 1.11
C GLY A 67 0.56 -11.27 0.17
N GLY A 68 1.64 -11.42 -0.59
CA GLY A 68 1.89 -12.58 -1.44
C GLY A 68 1.08 -12.63 -2.73
N SER A 69 0.45 -11.54 -3.15
CA SER A 69 -0.34 -11.53 -4.38
C SER A 69 -0.44 -10.15 -5.03
N VAL A 70 -0.87 -10.13 -6.30
CA VAL A 70 -1.16 -8.90 -7.05
C VAL A 70 -2.22 -8.01 -6.36
N LYS A 71 -3.01 -8.56 -5.43
CA LYS A 71 -4.08 -7.81 -4.76
C LYS A 71 -3.56 -6.73 -3.82
N ASP A 72 -2.33 -6.83 -3.36
CA ASP A 72 -1.67 -5.77 -2.59
C ASP A 72 -1.61 -4.46 -3.38
N ARG A 73 -1.32 -4.54 -4.68
CA ARG A 73 -1.34 -3.34 -5.56
C ARG A 73 -2.74 -2.75 -5.64
N ALA A 74 -3.74 -3.58 -5.92
CA ALA A 74 -5.12 -3.12 -6.04
C ALA A 74 -5.58 -2.47 -4.73
N ALA A 75 -5.36 -3.14 -3.59
CA ALA A 75 -5.72 -2.64 -2.28
C ALA A 75 -5.07 -1.29 -1.98
N LEU A 76 -3.76 -1.17 -2.19
CA LEU A 76 -3.03 0.07 -1.95
C LEU A 76 -3.62 1.24 -2.74
N TYR A 77 -3.81 1.07 -4.04
CA TYR A 77 -4.28 2.17 -4.89
C TYR A 77 -5.76 2.50 -4.69
N ILE A 78 -6.61 1.51 -4.35
CA ILE A 78 -8.01 1.74 -3.98
C ILE A 78 -8.08 2.62 -2.72
N VAL A 79 -7.32 2.29 -1.68
CA VAL A 79 -7.34 3.04 -0.43
C VAL A 79 -6.76 4.44 -0.62
N LEU A 80 -5.62 4.58 -1.30
CA LEU A 80 -5.01 5.88 -1.57
C LEU A 80 -5.92 6.80 -2.43
N ASP A 81 -6.62 6.24 -3.42
CA ASP A 81 -7.57 6.99 -4.23
C ASP A 81 -8.79 7.42 -3.42
N ALA A 82 -9.29 6.55 -2.54
CA ALA A 82 -10.38 6.87 -1.63
C ALA A 82 -10.00 7.98 -0.63
N GLU A 83 -8.79 7.94 -0.05
CA GLU A 83 -8.26 9.01 0.78
C GLU A 83 -8.16 10.33 0.01
N LYS A 84 -7.58 10.30 -1.19
CA LYS A 84 -7.42 11.46 -2.06
C LYS A 84 -8.75 12.12 -2.42
N LYS A 85 -9.79 11.31 -2.61
CA LYS A 85 -11.15 11.78 -2.90
C LYS A 85 -11.94 12.17 -1.65
N GLY A 86 -11.39 11.99 -0.45
CA GLY A 86 -12.07 12.27 0.81
C GLY A 86 -13.19 11.29 1.15
N LEU A 87 -13.24 10.13 0.48
CA LEU A 87 -14.24 9.09 0.72
C LEU A 87 -13.97 8.30 2.01
N ILE A 88 -12.71 8.24 2.42
CA ILE A 88 -12.30 7.66 3.70
C ILE A 88 -11.33 8.61 4.41
N LYS A 89 -11.41 8.64 5.73
CA LYS A 89 -10.50 9.41 6.60
C LYS A 89 -9.66 8.46 7.45
N PRO A 90 -8.52 8.91 8.01
CA PRO A 90 -7.77 8.11 8.99
C PRO A 90 -8.68 7.57 10.10
N GLY A 91 -8.58 6.28 10.41
CA GLY A 91 -9.48 5.58 11.33
C GLY A 91 -10.82 5.17 10.72
N GLY A 92 -11.04 5.40 9.42
CA GLY A 92 -12.25 4.95 8.73
C GLY A 92 -12.28 3.44 8.53
N THR A 93 -13.47 2.89 8.38
CA THR A 93 -13.69 1.45 8.17
C THR A 93 -13.85 1.12 6.69
N ILE A 94 -13.18 0.06 6.25
CA ILE A 94 -13.32 -0.51 4.91
C ILE A 94 -14.06 -1.84 5.01
N VAL A 95 -15.08 -2.03 4.18
CA VAL A 95 -15.87 -3.26 4.11
C VAL A 95 -15.79 -3.81 2.69
N GLU A 96 -15.42 -5.08 2.58
CA GLU A 96 -15.27 -5.77 1.28
C GLU A 96 -15.75 -7.21 1.36
N GLY A 97 -16.57 -7.61 0.40
CA GLY A 97 -17.10 -8.99 0.30
C GLY A 97 -16.11 -9.93 -0.38
N THR A 98 -15.05 -10.32 0.33
CA THR A 98 -14.00 -11.20 -0.21
C THR A 98 -13.65 -12.34 0.75
N ALA A 99 -13.30 -13.49 0.18
CA ALA A 99 -12.80 -14.65 0.93
C ALA A 99 -11.33 -14.97 0.60
N GLY A 100 -10.60 -14.05 -0.02
CA GLY A 100 -9.26 -14.33 -0.54
C GLY A 100 -8.29 -13.16 -0.46
N ASN A 101 -7.36 -13.14 -1.39
CA ASN A 101 -6.21 -12.23 -1.41
C ASN A 101 -6.58 -10.74 -1.39
N THR A 102 -7.77 -10.35 -1.86
CA THR A 102 -8.21 -8.95 -1.78
C THR A 102 -8.37 -8.52 -0.32
N GLY A 103 -8.98 -9.36 0.52
CA GLY A 103 -9.09 -9.09 1.96
C GLY A 103 -7.73 -9.03 2.65
N ILE A 104 -6.81 -9.92 2.28
CA ILE A 104 -5.44 -9.91 2.81
C ILE A 104 -4.74 -8.60 2.45
N GLY A 105 -4.78 -8.18 1.18
CA GLY A 105 -4.19 -6.94 0.72
C GLY A 105 -4.79 -5.71 1.41
N LEU A 106 -6.12 -5.64 1.53
CA LEU A 106 -6.80 -4.55 2.24
C LEU A 106 -6.40 -4.51 3.72
N ALA A 107 -6.37 -5.66 4.41
CA ALA A 107 -5.97 -5.72 5.81
C ALA A 107 -4.54 -5.18 6.02
N HIS A 108 -3.58 -5.57 5.18
CA HIS A 108 -2.21 -5.07 5.24
C HIS A 108 -2.12 -3.56 5.00
N VAL A 109 -2.82 -3.06 3.99
CA VAL A 109 -2.82 -1.64 3.65
C VAL A 109 -3.49 -0.83 4.76
N CYS A 110 -4.65 -1.27 5.24
CA CYS A 110 -5.37 -0.60 6.32
C CYS A 110 -4.55 -0.53 7.61
N LEU A 111 -3.90 -1.63 8.00
CA LEU A 111 -3.02 -1.66 9.16
C LEU A 111 -1.86 -0.67 9.01
N SER A 112 -1.28 -0.55 7.81
CA SER A 112 -0.19 0.37 7.52
C SER A 112 -0.61 1.85 7.49
N LEU A 113 -1.86 2.13 7.07
CA LEU A 113 -2.40 3.48 6.91
C LEU A 113 -3.31 3.91 8.08
N ILE A 114 -3.48 3.05 9.10
CA ILE A 114 -4.32 3.29 10.29
C ILE A 114 -5.83 3.38 9.90
N HIS A 115 -6.27 2.50 9.03
CA HIS A 115 -7.70 2.20 8.79
C HIS A 115 -8.07 0.85 9.44
N ILE A 116 -9.36 0.60 9.60
CA ILE A 116 -9.89 -0.65 10.15
C ILE A 116 -10.80 -1.32 9.13
#